data_70471ba97f0b8913372bda95c9f2776c
#
_entry.id   70471ba97f0b8913372bda95c9f2776c
#
_cell.length_a   1.000
_cell.length_b   1.000
_cell.length_c   1.000
_cell.angle_alpha   90.00
_cell.angle_beta   90.00
_cell.angle_gamma   90.00
#
_symmetry.space_group_name_H-M   'P 1'
#
loop_
_entity.id
_entity.type
_entity.pdbx_description
1 polymer ?
#
loop_
_entity_poly.entity_id
_entity_poly.type
_entity_poly.pdbx_seq_one_letter_code
_entity_poly.pdbx_strand_id
1 'polypeptide(L)'
;MWTSIAAPMMSWVMPEVLVNRGCIIRPFENRGDRGNREIISVTSVDSCSVYTLVMVAALLAAAGRRVASAEEAYRANPRPPTDGLVGANYTPAYAVNQVQFWHDFRPEVVERELAAAKKYFGITTLRVYLHNVNFDEEREKFLANIEQFLQICDRHGIRPGFVFFDDCHRHEGIYLDEPTEPVKGYHNGRWAACPQDRDRDPNDPEKLKPYVQEVIRPHRDDRRVLWWEVFNEPHLKSAYSVRLRKLGYAWAKELKPVQPVISCWDDNEATDVVDAHNYRAAFDRWDRQAELNPAKGCVFTEAGARWYAPRPSNGEPCEVIRWLAGRKAVGKYVPGVYLCWELMVGNSNCRWYWGTPEGTPEPTVPWCGLLWPDATPVSLAEAEAVRRYVTGQPRAMFFDDFQDAPRPSRPGWTAYGGAGPGDSGYLPLGAGTKMVAGHPKWTDYVLEARVMLKSETRGNAGLVFRVNDPGPGHDEMRGYYVGLDTRKLYLGKMQNNWQPLAEFDLTKLDCRVRPDVWNLLRVAAEGPRIRVWLNRMHPSADPDRGLRIELTDEREPILSGAVGVRSHLVEAWFDNVVVLPAEELP
;
A
#
# COMPACT_ATOMS: atom_id res chain seq x y z
N MET A 1 -25.05 5.01 10.31
CA MET A 1 -26.51 5.08 10.36
C MET A 1 -26.99 5.96 9.22
N TRP A 2 -27.42 5.36 8.13
CA TRP A 2 -28.20 6.06 7.12
C TRP A 2 -29.63 5.59 7.30
N THR A 3 -30.39 6.37 8.00
CA THR A 3 -31.84 6.24 8.05
C THR A 3 -32.39 6.64 6.69
N SER A 4 -33.20 5.78 6.09
CA SER A 4 -33.95 6.09 4.89
C SER A 4 -34.94 7.21 5.24
N ILE A 5 -34.63 8.41 4.83
CA ILE A 5 -35.58 9.50 4.76
C ILE A 5 -36.09 9.50 3.33
N ALA A 6 -37.36 9.10 3.15
CA ALA A 6 -38.10 9.37 1.94
C ALA A 6 -38.16 10.89 1.81
N ALA A 7 -37.35 11.45 0.91
CA ALA A 7 -37.43 12.86 0.57
C ALA A 7 -38.69 13.09 -0.25
N PRO A 8 -39.48 14.13 0.04
CA PRO A 8 -40.56 14.55 -0.85
C PRO A 8 -39.95 14.98 -2.19
N MET A 9 -40.63 14.69 -3.28
CA MET A 9 -40.25 15.14 -4.62
C MET A 9 -40.05 16.66 -4.61
N MET A 10 -38.81 17.08 -4.52
CA MET A 10 -38.43 18.47 -4.82
C MET A 10 -38.36 18.59 -6.33
N SER A 11 -39.17 19.49 -6.87
CA SER A 11 -39.03 19.97 -8.24
C SER A 11 -37.67 20.65 -8.37
N TRP A 12 -36.73 20.00 -9.07
CA TRP A 12 -35.46 20.60 -9.39
C TRP A 12 -35.67 21.61 -10.52
N VAL A 13 -35.60 22.88 -10.17
CA VAL A 13 -35.45 23.97 -11.16
C VAL A 13 -33.95 24.02 -11.48
N MET A 14 -33.57 23.57 -12.65
CA MET A 14 -32.20 23.76 -13.12
C MET A 14 -31.94 25.24 -13.43
N PRO A 15 -30.80 25.81 -12.98
CA PRO A 15 -30.41 27.15 -13.39
C PRO A 15 -30.12 27.19 -14.90
N GLU A 16 -30.38 28.34 -15.55
CA GLU A 16 -30.02 28.57 -16.94
C GLU A 16 -28.51 28.31 -17.15
N VAL A 17 -28.18 27.40 -18.07
CA VAL A 17 -26.80 27.15 -18.48
C VAL A 17 -26.48 27.96 -19.70
N LEU A 18 -25.68 28.99 -19.55
CA LEU A 18 -25.14 29.79 -20.68
C LEU A 18 -24.01 29.01 -21.36
N VAL A 19 -24.25 28.50 -22.56
CA VAL A 19 -23.21 27.90 -23.39
C VAL A 19 -22.64 29.00 -24.30
N ASN A 20 -21.31 29.17 -24.24
CA ASN A 20 -20.58 30.17 -25.04
C ASN A 20 -20.95 30.11 -26.52
N ARG A 21 -21.55 31.16 -27.03
CA ARG A 21 -22.09 31.47 -28.38
C ARG A 21 -23.62 31.40 -28.52
N GLY A 22 -24.40 31.83 -27.55
CA GLY A 22 -25.77 32.26 -27.77
C GLY A 22 -26.86 31.17 -27.81
N CYS A 23 -26.59 29.95 -27.34
CA CYS A 23 -27.62 28.94 -27.14
C CYS A 23 -28.15 28.95 -25.71
N ILE A 24 -29.44 29.14 -25.53
CA ILE A 24 -30.13 29.06 -24.23
C ILE A 24 -31.02 27.81 -24.25
N ILE A 25 -30.81 26.91 -23.30
CA ILE A 25 -31.66 25.73 -23.07
C ILE A 25 -32.56 26.04 -21.86
N ARG A 26 -33.89 26.01 -22.07
CA ARG A 26 -34.89 26.18 -21.02
C ARG A 26 -35.64 24.87 -20.77
N PRO A 27 -35.84 24.43 -19.56
CA PRO A 27 -36.70 23.28 -19.26
C PRO A 27 -38.17 23.65 -19.48
N PHE A 28 -38.96 22.73 -19.99
CA PHE A 28 -40.38 22.88 -20.18
C PHE A 28 -41.13 22.08 -19.10
N GLU A 29 -42.05 22.75 -18.38
CA GLU A 29 -42.96 22.08 -17.45
C GLU A 29 -44.15 21.48 -18.21
N ASN A 30 -44.32 20.18 -18.13
CA ASN A 30 -45.50 19.51 -18.64
C ASN A 30 -46.52 19.28 -17.53
N ARG A 31 -47.64 19.98 -17.58
CA ARG A 31 -48.82 19.71 -16.72
C ARG A 31 -49.75 18.78 -17.49
N GLY A 32 -49.66 17.48 -17.18
CA GLY A 32 -50.64 16.54 -17.74
C GLY A 32 -50.35 15.10 -17.44
N ASP A 33 -51.30 14.46 -16.83
CA ASP A 33 -51.35 13.11 -16.31
C ASP A 33 -51.12 12.03 -17.41
N ARG A 34 -50.42 10.93 -16.99
CA ARG A 34 -50.21 9.62 -17.64
C ARG A 34 -48.95 9.42 -18.47
N GLY A 35 -48.02 8.72 -17.89
CA GLY A 35 -47.03 7.90 -18.59
C GLY A 35 -45.71 8.59 -18.89
N ASN A 36 -44.73 8.26 -18.04
CA ASN A 36 -43.35 8.72 -18.06
C ASN A 36 -42.69 8.63 -19.45
N ARG A 37 -42.67 9.75 -20.18
CA ARG A 37 -41.63 10.10 -21.16
C ARG A 37 -41.48 11.61 -21.10
N GLU A 38 -40.41 12.08 -20.50
CA GLU A 38 -40.00 13.46 -20.65
C GLU A 38 -39.55 13.71 -22.10
N ILE A 39 -40.29 14.53 -22.80
CA ILE A 39 -39.92 14.99 -24.15
C ILE A 39 -39.27 16.36 -24.01
N ILE A 40 -37.97 16.43 -24.28
CA ILE A 40 -37.25 17.69 -24.35
C ILE A 40 -37.35 18.20 -25.79
N SER A 41 -38.02 19.35 -25.98
CA SER A 41 -38.02 20.01 -27.29
C SER A 41 -36.97 21.12 -27.32
N VAL A 42 -36.16 21.12 -28.37
CA VAL A 42 -35.18 22.18 -28.63
C VAL A 42 -35.80 23.11 -29.67
N THR A 43 -36.19 24.30 -29.24
CA THR A 43 -36.68 25.33 -30.15
C THR A 43 -35.57 26.32 -30.47
N SER A 44 -35.09 26.32 -31.68
CA SER A 44 -34.04 27.10 -32.35
C SER A 44 -32.60 26.58 -32.18
N VAL A 45 -32.12 25.97 -33.26
CA VAL A 45 -30.72 25.62 -33.44
C VAL A 45 -30.18 26.42 -34.62
N ASP A 46 -29.57 27.55 -34.32
CA ASP A 46 -28.63 28.15 -35.26
C ASP A 46 -27.22 27.80 -34.79
N SER A 47 -26.57 26.91 -35.51
CA SER A 47 -25.14 26.55 -35.41
C SER A 47 -24.64 25.91 -34.09
N CYS A 48 -25.35 24.94 -33.52
CA CYS A 48 -24.75 24.05 -32.53
C CYS A 48 -23.97 22.91 -33.20
N SER A 49 -22.69 22.75 -32.89
CA SER A 49 -21.89 21.65 -33.43
C SER A 49 -22.40 20.28 -32.91
N VAL A 50 -22.28 19.25 -33.74
CA VAL A 50 -22.67 17.86 -33.45
C VAL A 50 -22.11 17.38 -32.08
N TYR A 51 -20.97 17.92 -31.64
CA TYR A 51 -20.38 17.64 -30.36
C TYR A 51 -21.20 18.08 -29.13
N THR A 52 -21.91 19.21 -29.24
CA THR A 52 -22.75 19.70 -28.13
C THR A 52 -24.01 18.84 -27.99
N LEU A 53 -24.60 18.39 -29.09
CA LEU A 53 -25.73 17.46 -29.07
C LEU A 53 -25.35 16.08 -28.55
N VAL A 54 -24.16 15.59 -28.87
CA VAL A 54 -23.63 14.30 -28.37
C VAL A 54 -23.34 14.39 -26.86
N MET A 55 -22.79 15.50 -26.35
CA MET A 55 -22.56 15.70 -24.93
C MET A 55 -23.86 15.82 -24.14
N VAL A 56 -24.86 16.52 -24.66
CA VAL A 56 -26.18 16.61 -24.00
C VAL A 56 -26.90 15.26 -24.02
N ALA A 57 -26.83 14.51 -25.12
CA ALA A 57 -27.36 13.15 -25.18
C ALA A 57 -26.63 12.18 -24.25
N ALA A 58 -25.31 12.33 -24.08
CA ALA A 58 -24.52 11.52 -23.15
C ALA A 58 -24.84 11.85 -21.68
N LEU A 59 -25.06 13.14 -21.35
CA LEU A 59 -25.48 13.58 -20.02
C LEU A 59 -26.91 13.13 -19.69
N LEU A 60 -27.82 13.14 -20.64
CA LEU A 60 -29.20 12.66 -20.48
C LEU A 60 -29.26 11.13 -20.41
N ALA A 61 -28.40 10.42 -21.13
CA ALA A 61 -28.26 8.98 -21.02
C ALA A 61 -27.60 8.57 -19.65
N ALA A 62 -26.75 9.41 -19.09
CA ALA A 62 -26.19 9.22 -17.76
C ALA A 62 -27.21 9.52 -16.64
N ALA A 63 -28.07 10.52 -16.83
CA ALA A 63 -29.12 10.87 -15.86
C ALA A 63 -30.34 9.91 -15.90
N GLY A 64 -30.58 9.27 -17.04
CA GLY A 64 -31.67 8.28 -17.20
C GLY A 64 -31.29 6.85 -16.77
N ARG A 65 -30.02 6.57 -16.45
CA ARG A 65 -29.66 5.32 -15.77
C ARG A 65 -30.08 5.44 -14.32
N ARG A 66 -31.13 4.71 -13.91
CA ARG A 66 -31.27 4.37 -12.49
C ARG A 66 -29.91 3.88 -12.03
N VAL A 67 -29.31 4.57 -11.07
CA VAL A 67 -28.20 4.01 -10.30
C VAL A 67 -28.82 2.84 -9.57
N ALA A 68 -28.63 1.63 -10.12
CA ALA A 68 -28.99 0.42 -9.41
C ALA A 68 -28.39 0.56 -8.01
N SER A 69 -29.15 0.26 -6.97
CA SER A 69 -28.60 0.24 -5.62
C SER A 69 -27.39 -0.69 -5.64
N ALA A 70 -26.37 -0.43 -4.82
CA ALA A 70 -25.21 -1.32 -4.74
C ALA A 70 -25.66 -2.79 -4.52
N GLU A 71 -26.83 -2.99 -3.97
CA GLU A 71 -27.50 -4.26 -3.76
C GLU A 71 -28.06 -4.89 -5.04
N GLU A 72 -28.68 -4.09 -5.93
CA GLU A 72 -29.17 -4.57 -7.23
C GLU A 72 -28.01 -4.85 -8.20
N ALA A 73 -26.96 -4.02 -8.17
CA ALA A 73 -25.73 -4.24 -8.93
C ALA A 73 -25.00 -5.50 -8.46
N TYR A 74 -24.98 -5.76 -7.15
CA TYR A 74 -24.39 -6.96 -6.54
C TYR A 74 -25.18 -8.23 -6.87
N ARG A 75 -26.52 -8.19 -6.91
CA ARG A 75 -27.38 -9.32 -7.31
C ARG A 75 -27.39 -9.56 -8.82
N ALA A 76 -27.22 -8.53 -9.62
CA ALA A 76 -27.23 -8.62 -11.08
C ALA A 76 -25.87 -9.00 -11.70
N ASN A 77 -24.77 -8.81 -10.96
CA ASN A 77 -23.43 -9.13 -11.42
C ASN A 77 -22.63 -9.69 -10.23
N PRO A 78 -22.43 -11.01 -10.17
CA PRO A 78 -21.74 -11.68 -9.04
C PRO A 78 -20.23 -11.37 -8.98
N ARG A 79 -19.74 -10.41 -9.77
CA ARG A 79 -18.37 -9.94 -9.57
C ARG A 79 -18.26 -9.37 -8.16
N PRO A 80 -17.34 -9.91 -7.33
CA PRO A 80 -17.13 -9.35 -6.02
C PRO A 80 -16.67 -7.89 -6.15
N PRO A 81 -16.93 -7.06 -5.16
CA PRO A 81 -16.49 -5.68 -5.11
C PRO A 81 -14.98 -5.58 -4.86
N THR A 82 -14.18 -6.31 -5.65
CA THR A 82 -12.71 -6.34 -5.55
C THR A 82 -12.03 -5.35 -6.48
N ASP A 83 -12.81 -4.81 -7.43
CA ASP A 83 -12.27 -3.96 -8.49
C ASP A 83 -11.66 -2.67 -7.93
N GLY A 84 -10.35 -2.50 -8.18
CA GLY A 84 -9.59 -1.33 -7.76
C GLY A 84 -9.36 -1.18 -6.26
N LEU A 85 -9.68 -2.19 -5.45
CA LEU A 85 -9.36 -2.19 -4.03
C LEU A 85 -7.85 -2.28 -3.80
N VAL A 86 -7.39 -1.56 -2.78
CA VAL A 86 -6.03 -1.67 -2.27
C VAL A 86 -6.09 -2.04 -0.80
N GLY A 87 -5.50 -3.17 -0.47
CA GLY A 87 -5.43 -3.73 0.87
C GLY A 87 -4.03 -4.18 1.24
N ALA A 88 -3.94 -4.94 2.33
CA ALA A 88 -2.75 -5.64 2.76
C ALA A 88 -3.13 -6.92 3.50
N ASN A 89 -2.22 -7.91 3.53
CA ASN A 89 -2.35 -9.02 4.46
C ASN A 89 -2.10 -8.51 5.89
N TYR A 90 -2.76 -9.09 6.87
CA TYR A 90 -2.67 -8.58 8.23
C TYR A 90 -2.49 -9.67 9.28
N THR A 91 -1.39 -9.53 10.00
CA THR A 91 -1.10 -10.15 11.29
C THR A 91 -0.62 -9.04 12.21
N PRO A 92 -1.15 -8.89 13.44
CA PRO A 92 -0.72 -7.83 14.35
C PRO A 92 0.79 -7.91 14.63
N ALA A 93 1.43 -6.78 14.84
CA ALA A 93 2.88 -6.70 14.99
C ALA A 93 3.45 -7.61 16.10
N TYR A 94 2.67 -7.90 17.14
CA TYR A 94 3.12 -8.76 18.25
C TYR A 94 3.09 -10.27 17.91
N ALA A 95 2.27 -10.67 16.95
CA ALA A 95 2.05 -12.09 16.66
C ALA A 95 3.10 -12.66 15.70
N VAL A 96 3.61 -13.84 16.01
CA VAL A 96 4.55 -14.57 15.14
C VAL A 96 3.83 -15.36 14.03
N ASN A 97 2.53 -15.63 14.23
CA ASN A 97 1.66 -16.36 13.31
C ASN A 97 0.18 -16.10 13.63
N GLN A 98 -0.69 -16.67 12.80
CA GLN A 98 -2.14 -16.58 12.95
C GLN A 98 -2.67 -17.29 14.21
N VAL A 99 -2.01 -18.34 14.71
CA VAL A 99 -2.45 -19.03 15.93
C VAL A 99 -2.30 -18.10 17.14
N GLN A 100 -1.12 -17.47 17.30
CA GLN A 100 -0.90 -16.49 18.36
C GLN A 100 -1.82 -15.28 18.21
N PHE A 101 -2.04 -14.80 16.99
CA PHE A 101 -2.96 -13.68 16.77
C PHE A 101 -4.31 -13.91 17.44
N TRP A 102 -4.94 -15.05 17.17
CA TRP A 102 -6.28 -15.35 17.68
C TRP A 102 -6.29 -15.82 19.13
N HIS A 103 -5.23 -16.53 19.56
CA HIS A 103 -5.09 -16.96 20.96
C HIS A 103 -4.85 -15.77 21.90
N ASP A 104 -3.93 -14.86 21.55
CA ASP A 104 -3.52 -13.70 22.36
C ASP A 104 -4.09 -12.40 21.75
N PHE A 105 -5.38 -12.42 21.42
CA PHE A 105 -6.01 -11.29 20.74
C PHE A 105 -5.97 -10.02 21.58
N ARG A 106 -5.35 -8.95 21.05
CA ARG A 106 -5.14 -7.65 21.70
C ARG A 106 -5.88 -6.55 20.95
N PRO A 107 -7.14 -6.27 21.29
CA PRO A 107 -7.98 -5.33 20.55
C PRO A 107 -7.41 -3.92 20.47
N GLU A 108 -6.71 -3.44 21.50
CA GLU A 108 -6.09 -2.11 21.53
C GLU A 108 -4.92 -1.99 20.55
N VAL A 109 -4.19 -3.08 20.30
CA VAL A 109 -3.13 -3.12 19.30
C VAL A 109 -3.73 -3.10 17.90
N VAL A 110 -4.71 -3.98 17.66
CA VAL A 110 -5.44 -4.05 16.39
C VAL A 110 -6.08 -2.70 16.06
N GLU A 111 -6.76 -2.06 17.01
CA GLU A 111 -7.36 -0.73 16.85
C GLU A 111 -6.34 0.31 16.37
N ARG A 112 -5.19 0.39 17.03
CA ARG A 112 -4.10 1.33 16.69
C ARG A 112 -3.55 1.08 15.29
N GLU A 113 -3.30 -0.19 14.94
CA GLU A 113 -2.71 -0.56 13.66
C GLU A 113 -3.68 -0.31 12.49
N LEU A 114 -4.97 -0.64 12.66
CA LEU A 114 -5.98 -0.38 11.65
C LEU A 114 -6.28 1.11 11.48
N ALA A 115 -6.29 1.88 12.57
CA ALA A 115 -6.38 3.34 12.52
C ALA A 115 -5.24 3.93 11.68
N ALA A 116 -4.00 3.44 11.88
CA ALA A 116 -2.84 3.88 11.12
C ALA A 116 -2.92 3.47 9.63
N ALA A 117 -3.33 2.24 9.33
CA ALA A 117 -3.54 1.78 7.96
C ALA A 117 -4.54 2.69 7.23
N LYS A 118 -5.63 3.05 7.90
CA LYS A 118 -6.61 4.00 7.37
C LYS A 118 -6.06 5.40 7.23
N LYS A 119 -5.38 5.91 8.26
CA LYS A 119 -4.82 7.27 8.29
C LYS A 119 -3.79 7.47 7.19
N TYR A 120 -2.80 6.59 7.10
CA TYR A 120 -1.63 6.80 6.24
C TYR A 120 -1.85 6.33 4.81
N PHE A 121 -2.56 5.22 4.60
CA PHE A 121 -2.72 4.60 3.29
C PHE A 121 -4.14 4.71 2.73
N GLY A 122 -5.15 4.97 3.57
CA GLY A 122 -6.56 4.94 3.15
C GLY A 122 -7.10 3.53 2.92
N ILE A 123 -6.38 2.48 3.30
CA ILE A 123 -6.74 1.06 3.14
C ILE A 123 -8.15 0.81 3.66
N THR A 124 -8.94 0.05 2.89
CA THR A 124 -10.34 -0.29 3.21
C THR A 124 -10.59 -1.79 3.26
N THR A 125 -9.56 -2.60 3.07
CA THR A 125 -9.66 -4.06 3.10
C THR A 125 -8.39 -4.69 3.62
N LEU A 126 -8.54 -5.85 4.29
CA LEU A 126 -7.45 -6.67 4.80
C LEU A 126 -7.67 -8.13 4.41
N ARG A 127 -6.60 -8.91 4.30
CA ARG A 127 -6.64 -10.37 4.19
C ARG A 127 -6.06 -10.96 5.47
N VAL A 128 -6.84 -11.81 6.13
CA VAL A 128 -6.57 -12.24 7.51
C VAL A 128 -6.69 -13.74 7.63
N TYR A 129 -5.66 -14.38 8.16
CA TYR A 129 -5.59 -15.84 8.29
C TYR A 129 -6.23 -16.32 9.58
N LEU A 130 -7.00 -17.39 9.47
CA LEU A 130 -7.58 -18.17 10.57
C LEU A 130 -6.76 -19.45 10.77
N HIS A 131 -7.00 -20.17 11.88
CA HIS A 131 -6.38 -21.46 12.10
C HIS A 131 -7.29 -22.42 12.85
N ASN A 132 -7.36 -23.69 12.41
CA ASN A 132 -8.24 -24.69 13.02
C ASN A 132 -7.85 -25.03 14.47
N VAL A 133 -6.60 -24.93 14.86
CA VAL A 133 -6.16 -25.15 16.27
C VAL A 133 -6.90 -24.21 17.23
N ASN A 134 -7.05 -22.92 16.88
CA ASN A 134 -7.83 -22.00 17.72
C ASN A 134 -9.31 -22.39 17.79
N PHE A 135 -9.88 -22.84 16.67
CA PHE A 135 -11.26 -23.33 16.64
C PHE A 135 -11.43 -24.62 17.45
N ASP A 136 -10.51 -25.57 17.34
CA ASP A 136 -10.63 -26.87 17.98
C ASP A 136 -10.40 -26.79 19.51
N GLU A 137 -9.44 -25.96 19.95
CA GLU A 137 -9.00 -25.92 21.34
C GLU A 137 -9.66 -24.79 22.17
N GLU A 138 -10.10 -23.67 21.53
CA GLU A 138 -10.72 -22.52 22.23
C GLU A 138 -11.86 -21.86 21.43
N ARG A 139 -12.75 -22.69 20.86
CA ARG A 139 -13.81 -22.30 19.90
C ARG A 139 -14.57 -21.04 20.25
N GLU A 140 -15.14 -20.98 21.45
CA GLU A 140 -15.97 -19.84 21.86
C GLU A 140 -15.17 -18.53 21.89
N LYS A 141 -13.96 -18.56 22.44
CA LYS A 141 -13.05 -17.43 22.48
C LYS A 141 -12.64 -17.01 21.06
N PHE A 142 -12.30 -17.98 20.21
CA PHE A 142 -11.91 -17.73 18.83
C PHE A 142 -13.02 -17.02 18.03
N LEU A 143 -14.25 -17.53 18.10
CA LEU A 143 -15.40 -16.91 17.42
C LEU A 143 -15.72 -15.51 17.98
N ALA A 144 -15.62 -15.32 19.30
CA ALA A 144 -15.79 -14.01 19.93
C ALA A 144 -14.71 -13.01 19.49
N ASN A 145 -13.45 -13.45 19.34
CA ASN A 145 -12.36 -12.62 18.86
C ASN A 145 -12.57 -12.21 17.38
N ILE A 146 -13.08 -13.10 16.53
CA ILE A 146 -13.47 -12.76 15.14
C ILE A 146 -14.53 -11.65 15.13
N GLU A 147 -15.58 -11.77 15.94
CA GLU A 147 -16.61 -10.73 16.03
C GLU A 147 -16.05 -9.40 16.53
N GLN A 148 -15.18 -9.42 17.56
CA GLN A 148 -14.54 -8.21 18.07
C GLN A 148 -13.62 -7.57 17.02
N PHE A 149 -12.88 -8.38 16.25
CA PHE A 149 -12.06 -7.92 15.13
C PHE A 149 -12.91 -7.25 14.05
N LEU A 150 -14.06 -7.84 13.68
CA LEU A 150 -15.01 -7.25 12.73
C LEU A 150 -15.55 -5.90 13.20
N GLN A 151 -15.84 -5.76 14.51
CA GLN A 151 -16.26 -4.48 15.09
C GLN A 151 -15.18 -3.42 15.00
N ILE A 152 -13.90 -3.79 15.21
CA ILE A 152 -12.77 -2.88 15.04
C ILE A 152 -12.65 -2.46 13.56
N CYS A 153 -12.68 -3.42 12.65
CA CYS A 153 -12.64 -3.15 11.22
C CYS A 153 -13.76 -2.19 10.76
N ASP A 154 -14.98 -2.41 11.23
CA ASP A 154 -16.15 -1.59 10.86
C ASP A 154 -15.99 -0.13 11.32
N ARG A 155 -15.46 0.10 12.54
CA ARG A 155 -15.16 1.47 13.01
C ARG A 155 -14.22 2.24 12.10
N HIS A 156 -13.29 1.55 11.43
CA HIS A 156 -12.34 2.17 10.50
C HIS A 156 -12.80 2.10 9.03
N GLY A 157 -13.98 1.54 8.75
CA GLY A 157 -14.47 1.34 7.39
C GLY A 157 -13.58 0.37 6.60
N ILE A 158 -13.09 -0.67 7.27
CA ILE A 158 -12.28 -1.75 6.70
C ILE A 158 -13.11 -3.02 6.64
N ARG A 159 -13.03 -3.74 5.54
CA ARG A 159 -13.72 -5.01 5.33
C ARG A 159 -12.70 -6.12 5.13
N PRO A 160 -12.51 -7.04 6.08
CA PRO A 160 -11.59 -8.14 5.94
C PRO A 160 -12.13 -9.26 5.03
N GLY A 161 -11.21 -9.93 4.33
CA GLY A 161 -11.39 -11.28 3.83
C GLY A 161 -10.65 -12.26 4.73
N PHE A 162 -11.25 -13.42 5.01
CA PHE A 162 -10.67 -14.44 5.90
C PHE A 162 -10.19 -15.65 5.12
N VAL A 163 -8.99 -16.15 5.47
CA VAL A 163 -8.35 -17.33 4.88
C VAL A 163 -8.43 -18.50 5.85
N PHE A 164 -8.95 -19.65 5.40
CA PHE A 164 -9.13 -20.84 6.24
C PHE A 164 -7.92 -21.76 6.24
N PHE A 165 -7.44 -22.19 5.08
CA PHE A 165 -6.37 -23.16 4.92
C PHE A 165 -5.14 -22.55 4.27
N ASP A 166 -3.97 -23.10 4.60
CA ASP A 166 -2.69 -22.62 4.13
C ASP A 166 -1.67 -23.77 4.09
N ASP A 167 -0.98 -23.95 2.98
CA ASP A 167 0.09 -24.94 2.85
C ASP A 167 1.50 -24.36 3.02
N CYS A 168 1.61 -23.07 3.40
CA CYS A 168 2.89 -22.43 3.53
C CYS A 168 3.58 -22.70 4.87
N HIS A 169 4.89 -22.85 4.81
CA HIS A 169 5.80 -22.95 5.95
C HIS A 169 5.61 -24.20 6.82
N ARG A 170 5.42 -24.05 8.12
CA ARG A 170 5.53 -25.12 9.10
C ARG A 170 4.23 -25.90 9.24
N HIS A 171 4.32 -27.23 9.08
CA HIS A 171 3.18 -28.15 9.16
C HIS A 171 3.06 -28.92 10.48
N GLU A 172 4.11 -28.87 11.32
CA GLU A 172 4.18 -29.62 12.57
C GLU A 172 4.48 -28.72 13.78
N GLY A 173 4.17 -29.22 14.97
CA GLY A 173 4.50 -28.57 16.22
C GLY A 173 3.78 -27.24 16.42
N ILE A 174 2.51 -27.16 16.02
CA ILE A 174 1.67 -25.96 16.12
C ILE A 174 0.68 -26.16 17.28
N TYR A 175 0.80 -25.33 18.32
CA TYR A 175 -0.01 -25.37 19.54
C TYR A 175 -0.34 -23.95 20.01
N LEU A 176 -1.34 -23.78 20.87
CA LEU A 176 -1.70 -22.47 21.42
C LEU A 176 -0.58 -21.84 22.25
N ASP A 177 0.16 -22.66 23.00
CA ASP A 177 1.19 -22.25 23.96
C ASP A 177 2.63 -22.36 23.40
N GLU A 178 2.79 -22.40 22.07
CA GLU A 178 4.12 -22.45 21.46
C GLU A 178 4.92 -21.16 21.68
N PRO A 179 6.27 -21.19 21.51
CA PRO A 179 7.10 -20.01 21.67
C PRO A 179 6.69 -18.85 20.77
N THR A 180 6.51 -17.68 21.35
CA THR A 180 6.09 -16.44 20.68
C THR A 180 7.26 -15.57 20.20
N GLU A 181 8.51 -16.01 20.48
CA GLU A 181 9.70 -15.29 20.05
C GLU A 181 9.97 -15.52 18.56
N PRO A 182 10.14 -14.45 17.78
CA PRO A 182 10.46 -14.57 16.37
C PRO A 182 11.87 -15.14 16.15
N VAL A 183 12.07 -15.90 15.06
CA VAL A 183 13.37 -16.42 14.66
C VAL A 183 14.11 -15.37 13.84
N LYS A 184 15.16 -14.75 14.40
CA LYS A 184 15.91 -13.68 13.72
C LYS A 184 16.45 -14.15 12.35
N GLY A 185 16.25 -13.32 11.35
CA GLY A 185 16.74 -13.55 9.99
C GLY A 185 15.92 -14.52 9.16
N TYR A 186 14.96 -15.21 9.75
CA TYR A 186 14.18 -16.24 9.07
C TYR A 186 12.78 -15.71 8.72
N HIS A 187 12.51 -15.56 7.42
CA HIS A 187 11.21 -15.13 6.93
C HIS A 187 10.11 -16.09 7.38
N ASN A 188 9.06 -15.57 8.01
CA ASN A 188 7.92 -16.37 8.51
C ASN A 188 8.34 -17.60 9.34
N GLY A 189 9.43 -17.51 10.10
CA GLY A 189 10.04 -18.66 10.78
C GLY A 189 9.16 -19.37 11.80
N ARG A 190 8.06 -18.75 12.22
CA ARG A 190 7.04 -19.33 13.10
C ARG A 190 5.67 -19.46 12.42
N TRP A 191 5.55 -19.10 11.14
CA TRP A 191 4.28 -19.20 10.42
C TRP A 191 3.76 -20.63 10.40
N ALA A 192 2.45 -20.80 10.49
CA ALA A 192 1.79 -22.09 10.68
C ALA A 192 0.93 -22.46 9.48
N ALA A 193 1.20 -23.59 8.85
CA ALA A 193 0.28 -24.16 7.86
C ALA A 193 -1.03 -24.62 8.53
N CYS A 194 -2.15 -24.47 7.83
CA CYS A 194 -3.48 -24.85 8.30
C CYS A 194 -4.18 -25.72 7.23
N PRO A 195 -4.63 -26.92 7.56
CA PRO A 195 -4.39 -27.64 8.79
C PRO A 195 -2.95 -28.14 8.89
N GLN A 196 -2.44 -28.34 10.11
CA GLN A 196 -1.17 -29.01 10.32
C GLN A 196 -1.28 -30.51 10.06
N ASP A 197 -0.13 -31.24 9.93
CA ASP A 197 -0.09 -32.63 9.49
C ASP A 197 -0.92 -33.58 10.39
N ARG A 198 -0.98 -33.36 11.71
CA ARG A 198 -1.82 -34.16 12.62
C ARG A 198 -3.31 -34.09 12.27
N ASP A 199 -3.75 -33.04 11.61
CA ASP A 199 -5.15 -32.80 11.23
C ASP A 199 -5.44 -33.17 9.77
N ARG A 200 -4.41 -33.56 9.01
CA ARG A 200 -4.50 -33.99 7.61
C ARG A 200 -4.83 -35.47 7.51
N ASP A 201 -6.10 -35.84 7.66
CA ASP A 201 -6.54 -37.20 7.41
C ASP A 201 -7.08 -37.36 5.98
N PRO A 202 -6.36 -38.09 5.10
CA PRO A 202 -6.82 -38.31 3.72
C PRO A 202 -8.13 -39.09 3.63
N ASN A 203 -8.47 -39.88 4.68
CA ASN A 203 -9.66 -40.70 4.72
C ASN A 203 -10.87 -39.93 5.29
N ASP A 204 -10.62 -38.91 6.12
CA ASP A 204 -11.66 -38.09 6.73
C ASP A 204 -11.35 -36.59 6.68
N PRO A 205 -11.30 -35.98 5.49
CA PRO A 205 -11.17 -34.53 5.39
C PRO A 205 -12.39 -33.78 5.90
N GLU A 206 -13.57 -34.43 5.97
CA GLU A 206 -14.82 -33.85 6.43
C GLU A 206 -14.77 -33.40 7.91
N LYS A 207 -13.82 -33.86 8.70
CA LYS A 207 -13.61 -33.40 10.08
C LYS A 207 -13.31 -31.89 10.17
N LEU A 208 -12.82 -31.26 9.10
CA LEU A 208 -12.56 -29.82 9.01
C LEU A 208 -13.80 -29.00 8.59
N LYS A 209 -14.90 -29.65 8.18
CA LYS A 209 -16.12 -28.97 7.75
C LYS A 209 -16.73 -28.09 8.83
N PRO A 210 -16.83 -28.52 10.13
CA PRO A 210 -17.34 -27.68 11.20
C PRO A 210 -16.56 -26.36 11.35
N TYR A 211 -15.21 -26.40 11.25
CA TYR A 211 -14.38 -25.20 11.31
C TYR A 211 -14.77 -24.17 10.24
N VAL A 212 -14.90 -24.59 8.98
CA VAL A 212 -15.31 -23.68 7.89
C VAL A 212 -16.75 -23.18 8.11
N GLN A 213 -17.67 -24.09 8.42
CA GLN A 213 -19.09 -23.74 8.46
C GLN A 213 -19.49 -22.95 9.71
N GLU A 214 -18.92 -23.22 10.88
CA GLU A 214 -19.28 -22.52 12.11
C GLU A 214 -18.69 -21.09 12.15
N VAL A 215 -17.55 -20.86 11.47
CA VAL A 215 -17.02 -19.51 11.27
C VAL A 215 -17.89 -18.71 10.28
N ILE A 216 -18.29 -19.30 9.16
CA ILE A 216 -19.08 -18.60 8.13
C ILE A 216 -20.52 -18.35 8.59
N ARG A 217 -21.16 -19.33 9.25
CA ARG A 217 -22.59 -19.34 9.55
C ARG A 217 -23.12 -18.07 10.23
N PRO A 218 -22.49 -17.53 11.30
CA PRO A 218 -22.95 -16.29 11.93
C PRO A 218 -22.78 -15.06 11.04
N HIS A 219 -21.83 -15.10 10.09
CA HIS A 219 -21.44 -13.97 9.26
C HIS A 219 -21.82 -14.13 7.77
N ARG A 220 -22.58 -15.15 7.40
CA ARG A 220 -22.92 -15.43 5.99
C ARG A 220 -23.65 -14.28 5.27
N ASP A 221 -24.40 -13.48 6.03
CA ASP A 221 -25.14 -12.32 5.54
C ASP A 221 -24.50 -10.98 6.00
N ASP A 222 -23.33 -11.05 6.66
CA ASP A 222 -22.64 -9.91 7.25
C ASP A 222 -21.77 -9.18 6.20
N ARG A 223 -22.15 -7.94 5.87
CA ARG A 223 -21.45 -7.12 4.89
C ARG A 223 -20.11 -6.54 5.38
N ARG A 224 -19.77 -6.70 6.66
CA ARG A 224 -18.45 -6.35 7.19
C ARG A 224 -17.38 -7.29 6.65
N VAL A 225 -17.74 -8.55 6.34
CA VAL A 225 -16.83 -9.50 5.67
C VAL A 225 -16.83 -9.26 4.17
N LEU A 226 -15.65 -9.15 3.57
CA LEU A 226 -15.49 -8.89 2.13
C LEU A 226 -15.61 -10.19 1.32
N TRP A 227 -14.90 -11.23 1.72
CA TRP A 227 -14.93 -12.58 1.13
C TRP A 227 -14.50 -13.67 2.11
N TRP A 228 -14.69 -14.92 1.71
CA TRP A 228 -14.16 -16.10 2.36
C TRP A 228 -13.17 -16.78 1.44
N GLU A 229 -11.92 -16.92 1.84
CA GLU A 229 -10.89 -17.61 1.09
C GLU A 229 -10.65 -18.99 1.70
N VAL A 230 -10.88 -20.03 0.90
CA VAL A 230 -10.80 -21.38 1.43
C VAL A 230 -9.39 -21.92 1.52
N PHE A 231 -8.48 -21.46 0.65
CA PHE A 231 -7.12 -21.99 0.68
C PHE A 231 -6.09 -20.99 0.13
N ASN A 232 -5.05 -20.70 0.91
CA ASN A 232 -3.84 -20.03 0.48
C ASN A 232 -2.82 -21.01 -0.05
N GLU A 233 -2.25 -20.75 -1.23
CA GLU A 233 -1.12 -21.45 -1.84
C GLU A 233 -1.14 -22.99 -1.68
N PRO A 234 -2.24 -23.68 -2.07
CA PRO A 234 -2.31 -25.13 -1.94
C PRO A 234 -1.19 -25.82 -2.71
N HIS A 235 -0.58 -26.82 -2.12
CA HIS A 235 0.40 -27.65 -2.83
C HIS A 235 -0.28 -28.44 -3.96
N LEU A 236 -0.23 -27.92 -5.19
CA LEU A 236 -0.93 -28.48 -6.34
C LEU A 236 -0.53 -29.94 -6.68
N LYS A 237 0.63 -30.42 -6.19
CA LYS A 237 1.06 -31.82 -6.30
C LYS A 237 0.52 -32.69 -5.17
N SER A 238 -0.06 -32.14 -4.12
CA SER A 238 -0.70 -32.86 -3.03
C SER A 238 -2.14 -33.16 -3.39
N ALA A 239 -2.50 -34.42 -3.55
CA ALA A 239 -3.88 -34.83 -3.77
C ALA A 239 -4.80 -34.41 -2.60
N TYR A 240 -4.27 -34.39 -1.37
CA TYR A 240 -4.99 -33.92 -0.19
C TYR A 240 -5.33 -32.43 -0.29
N SER A 241 -4.34 -31.58 -0.55
CA SER A 241 -4.54 -30.12 -0.61
C SER A 241 -5.49 -29.73 -1.76
N VAL A 242 -5.35 -30.34 -2.93
CA VAL A 242 -6.27 -30.13 -4.06
C VAL A 242 -7.70 -30.56 -3.72
N ARG A 243 -7.85 -31.72 -3.02
CA ARG A 243 -9.17 -32.18 -2.57
C ARG A 243 -9.75 -31.25 -1.50
N LEU A 244 -8.97 -30.90 -0.48
CA LEU A 244 -9.42 -30.02 0.63
C LEU A 244 -9.87 -28.65 0.10
N ARG A 245 -9.14 -28.08 -0.85
CA ARG A 245 -9.53 -26.84 -1.53
C ARG A 245 -10.95 -26.92 -2.11
N LYS A 246 -11.25 -27.98 -2.88
CA LYS A 246 -12.56 -28.20 -3.49
C LYS A 246 -13.65 -28.43 -2.45
N LEU A 247 -13.35 -29.20 -1.41
CA LEU A 247 -14.28 -29.45 -0.31
C LEU A 247 -14.55 -28.16 0.48
N GLY A 248 -13.53 -27.39 0.85
CA GLY A 248 -13.69 -26.13 1.56
C GLY A 248 -14.58 -25.14 0.79
N TYR A 249 -14.39 -25.03 -0.52
CA TYR A 249 -15.28 -24.24 -1.37
C TYR A 249 -16.73 -24.76 -1.33
N ALA A 250 -16.92 -26.05 -1.48
CA ALA A 250 -18.26 -26.66 -1.44
C ALA A 250 -18.94 -26.42 -0.07
N TRP A 251 -18.23 -26.65 1.06
CA TRP A 251 -18.76 -26.43 2.40
C TRP A 251 -19.16 -24.98 2.66
N ALA A 252 -18.35 -24.01 2.17
CA ALA A 252 -18.69 -22.60 2.26
C ALA A 252 -19.94 -22.26 1.42
N LYS A 253 -20.01 -22.77 0.19
CA LYS A 253 -21.16 -22.53 -0.73
C LYS A 253 -22.45 -23.21 -0.27
N GLU A 254 -22.40 -24.30 0.52
CA GLU A 254 -23.60 -24.89 1.15
C GLU A 254 -24.37 -23.89 2.04
N LEU A 255 -23.64 -22.95 2.68
CA LEU A 255 -24.22 -21.91 3.53
C LEU A 255 -24.82 -20.74 2.73
N LYS A 256 -24.57 -20.68 1.42
CA LYS A 256 -25.01 -19.61 0.52
C LYS A 256 -24.65 -18.21 1.06
N PRO A 257 -23.37 -17.96 1.42
CA PRO A 257 -22.98 -16.64 1.91
C PRO A 257 -23.21 -15.57 0.84
N VAL A 258 -23.52 -14.35 1.27
CA VAL A 258 -23.62 -13.21 0.35
C VAL A 258 -22.24 -12.77 -0.17
N GLN A 259 -21.20 -13.12 0.57
CA GLN A 259 -19.82 -12.84 0.17
C GLN A 259 -19.34 -13.86 -0.87
N PRO A 260 -18.43 -13.47 -1.78
CA PRO A 260 -17.76 -14.43 -2.66
C PRO A 260 -16.89 -15.40 -1.85
N VAL A 261 -16.79 -16.61 -2.35
CA VAL A 261 -15.86 -17.63 -1.86
C VAL A 261 -14.72 -17.73 -2.87
N ILE A 262 -13.48 -17.50 -2.42
CA ILE A 262 -12.30 -17.51 -3.29
C ILE A 262 -11.32 -18.62 -2.88
N SER A 263 -10.42 -18.95 -3.78
CA SER A 263 -9.36 -19.92 -3.53
C SER A 263 -8.13 -19.57 -4.36
N CYS A 264 -6.98 -19.60 -3.73
CA CYS A 264 -5.71 -19.32 -4.39
C CYS A 264 -5.42 -20.35 -5.48
N TRP A 265 -4.91 -19.87 -6.62
CA TRP A 265 -4.49 -20.64 -7.77
C TRP A 265 -5.54 -21.57 -8.39
N ASP A 266 -6.81 -21.21 -8.24
CA ASP A 266 -7.89 -21.82 -8.99
C ASP A 266 -8.58 -20.75 -9.85
N ASP A 267 -8.41 -20.88 -11.14
CA ASP A 267 -8.93 -19.93 -12.12
C ASP A 267 -10.37 -20.24 -12.52
N ASN A 268 -10.93 -21.40 -12.16
CA ASN A 268 -12.20 -21.77 -12.75
C ASN A 268 -13.16 -22.64 -11.91
N GLU A 269 -12.68 -23.63 -11.15
CA GLU A 269 -13.57 -24.65 -10.58
C GLU A 269 -14.08 -24.30 -9.18
N ALA A 270 -13.19 -23.97 -8.26
CA ALA A 270 -13.50 -23.78 -6.84
C ALA A 270 -13.21 -22.34 -6.37
N THR A 271 -13.62 -21.36 -7.18
CA THR A 271 -13.47 -19.94 -6.83
C THR A 271 -14.53 -19.08 -7.52
N ASP A 272 -15.04 -18.08 -6.82
CA ASP A 272 -15.92 -17.05 -7.40
C ASP A 272 -15.12 -15.91 -8.07
N VAL A 273 -13.84 -15.73 -7.72
CA VAL A 273 -12.90 -14.73 -8.25
C VAL A 273 -11.55 -15.38 -8.47
N VAL A 274 -10.87 -15.04 -9.56
CA VAL A 274 -9.49 -15.48 -9.77
C VAL A 274 -8.56 -14.81 -8.78
N ASP A 275 -7.77 -15.60 -8.07
CA ASP A 275 -6.75 -15.14 -7.16
C ASP A 275 -5.34 -15.41 -7.70
N ALA A 276 -4.44 -14.43 -7.55
CA ALA A 276 -3.06 -14.53 -8.01
C ALA A 276 -2.09 -13.88 -7.02
N HIS A 277 -0.89 -14.47 -6.91
CA HIS A 277 0.24 -13.92 -6.15
C HIS A 277 1.36 -13.50 -7.08
N ASN A 278 1.86 -12.30 -6.93
CA ASN A 278 2.96 -11.78 -7.72
C ASN A 278 3.88 -10.88 -6.89
N TYR A 279 5.12 -11.35 -6.72
CA TYR A 279 6.17 -10.63 -6.00
C TYR A 279 7.23 -10.00 -6.91
N ARG A 280 6.99 -9.93 -8.22
CA ARG A 280 7.91 -9.35 -9.20
C ARG A 280 7.18 -8.40 -10.13
N ALA A 281 7.82 -7.31 -10.52
CA ALA A 281 7.29 -6.31 -11.46
C ALA A 281 7.22 -6.82 -12.92
N ALA A 282 6.78 -8.06 -13.11
CA ALA A 282 6.48 -8.59 -14.44
C ALA A 282 5.05 -8.19 -14.85
N PHE A 283 4.80 -6.88 -15.01
CA PHE A 283 3.46 -6.33 -15.22
C PHE A 283 2.73 -6.87 -16.46
N ASP A 284 3.42 -7.31 -17.49
CA ASP A 284 2.82 -8.04 -18.62
C ASP A 284 2.17 -9.37 -18.17
N ARG A 285 2.76 -10.05 -17.17
CA ARG A 285 2.15 -11.24 -16.56
C ARG A 285 0.95 -10.85 -15.72
N TRP A 286 1.04 -9.77 -14.95
CA TRP A 286 -0.08 -9.26 -14.15
C TRP A 286 -1.25 -8.87 -15.05
N ASP A 287 -0.99 -8.21 -16.19
CA ASP A 287 -2.02 -7.88 -17.17
C ASP A 287 -2.73 -9.13 -17.69
N ARG A 288 -1.98 -10.17 -18.07
CA ARG A 288 -2.58 -11.43 -18.52
C ARG A 288 -3.41 -12.11 -17.44
N GLN A 289 -2.95 -12.12 -16.19
CA GLN A 289 -3.70 -12.71 -15.08
C GLN A 289 -4.97 -11.92 -14.76
N ALA A 290 -4.89 -10.59 -14.75
CA ALA A 290 -6.06 -9.72 -14.54
C ALA A 290 -7.16 -9.94 -15.60
N GLU A 291 -6.80 -10.36 -16.79
CA GLU A 291 -7.71 -10.56 -17.94
C GLU A 291 -8.03 -12.04 -18.19
N LEU A 292 -7.52 -12.98 -17.39
CA LEU A 292 -7.66 -14.42 -17.60
C LEU A 292 -9.13 -14.88 -17.62
N ASN A 293 -9.94 -14.38 -16.69
CA ASN A 293 -11.37 -14.70 -16.60
C ASN A 293 -12.21 -13.44 -16.36
N PRO A 294 -12.57 -12.70 -17.45
CA PRO A 294 -13.32 -11.46 -17.31
C PRO A 294 -14.68 -11.60 -16.62
N ALA A 295 -15.27 -12.80 -16.61
CA ALA A 295 -16.56 -13.05 -15.96
C ALA A 295 -16.42 -13.11 -14.43
N LYS A 296 -15.30 -13.59 -13.90
CA LYS A 296 -15.03 -13.72 -12.46
C LYS A 296 -14.27 -12.51 -11.91
N GLY A 297 -13.50 -11.80 -12.72
CA GLY A 297 -12.56 -10.79 -12.27
C GLY A 297 -11.31 -11.40 -11.63
N CYS A 298 -10.43 -10.56 -11.10
CA CYS A 298 -9.17 -10.98 -10.49
C CYS A 298 -8.85 -10.14 -9.25
N VAL A 299 -8.23 -10.77 -8.27
CA VAL A 299 -7.59 -10.11 -7.13
C VAL A 299 -6.16 -10.65 -6.98
N PHE A 300 -5.23 -9.77 -6.70
CA PHE A 300 -3.87 -10.15 -6.31
C PHE A 300 -3.79 -10.08 -4.79
N THR A 301 -4.05 -11.19 -4.13
CA THR A 301 -4.10 -11.25 -2.65
C THR A 301 -2.72 -11.19 -2.02
N GLU A 302 -1.65 -11.34 -2.81
CA GLU A 302 -0.29 -11.00 -2.44
C GLU A 302 0.40 -10.32 -3.63
N ALA A 303 0.70 -9.04 -3.47
CA ALA A 303 1.16 -8.19 -4.56
C ALA A 303 2.41 -7.39 -4.18
N GLY A 304 3.52 -7.72 -4.82
CA GLY A 304 4.77 -6.98 -4.72
C GLY A 304 5.51 -7.10 -3.40
N ALA A 305 6.73 -6.63 -3.43
CA ALA A 305 7.62 -6.54 -2.28
C ALA A 305 8.77 -5.57 -2.60
N ARG A 306 9.41 -4.99 -1.58
CA ARG A 306 10.60 -4.18 -1.79
C ARG A 306 11.82 -5.04 -2.04
N TRP A 307 12.73 -4.51 -2.83
CA TRP A 307 13.99 -5.17 -3.11
C TRP A 307 15.15 -4.25 -2.68
N TYR A 308 16.13 -4.80 -2.04
CA TYR A 308 17.27 -4.01 -1.57
C TYR A 308 18.47 -4.04 -2.52
N ALA A 309 18.45 -4.88 -3.55
CA ALA A 309 19.49 -4.92 -4.58
C ALA A 309 19.04 -4.17 -5.84
N PRO A 310 19.98 -3.67 -6.67
CA PRO A 310 19.63 -2.93 -7.87
C PRO A 310 19.12 -3.86 -8.95
N ARG A 311 17.80 -3.96 -9.07
CA ARG A 311 17.12 -4.60 -10.21
C ARG A 311 17.19 -6.13 -10.38
N PRO A 312 16.14 -6.68 -10.94
CA PRO A 312 14.91 -6.00 -11.39
C PRO A 312 14.01 -5.63 -10.24
N SER A 313 13.24 -4.56 -10.40
CA SER A 313 12.13 -4.16 -9.53
C SER A 313 11.21 -5.36 -9.22
N ASN A 314 10.70 -5.40 -8.01
CA ASN A 314 9.83 -6.50 -7.54
C ASN A 314 8.36 -6.13 -7.45
N GLY A 315 7.93 -5.05 -8.09
CA GLY A 315 6.59 -4.54 -7.89
C GLY A 315 6.46 -3.92 -6.51
N GLU A 316 7.31 -2.96 -6.21
CA GLU A 316 7.21 -2.18 -4.99
C GLU A 316 5.88 -1.44 -4.91
N PRO A 317 5.39 -1.05 -3.74
CA PRO A 317 4.07 -0.41 -3.60
C PRO A 317 3.83 0.76 -4.56
N CYS A 318 4.82 1.65 -4.78
CA CYS A 318 4.68 2.75 -5.74
C CYS A 318 4.49 2.25 -7.18
N GLU A 319 5.22 1.23 -7.59
CA GLU A 319 5.12 0.64 -8.95
C GLU A 319 3.79 -0.08 -9.17
N VAL A 320 3.32 -0.83 -8.18
CA VAL A 320 2.00 -1.50 -8.22
C VAL A 320 0.89 -0.46 -8.34
N ILE A 321 0.94 0.60 -7.54
CA ILE A 321 -0.03 1.70 -7.60
C ILE A 321 0.00 2.39 -8.96
N ARG A 322 1.16 2.63 -9.53
CA ARG A 322 1.29 3.21 -10.87
C ARG A 322 0.72 2.30 -11.95
N TRP A 323 0.95 0.99 -11.86
CA TRP A 323 0.35 0.01 -12.76
C TRP A 323 -1.19 0.05 -12.70
N LEU A 324 -1.79 0.07 -11.50
CA LEU A 324 -3.24 0.22 -11.32
C LEU A 324 -3.76 1.53 -11.91
N ALA A 325 -3.07 2.64 -11.64
CA ALA A 325 -3.44 3.96 -12.16
C ALA A 325 -3.37 4.01 -13.70
N GLY A 326 -2.34 3.39 -14.29
CA GLY A 326 -2.18 3.26 -15.74
C GLY A 326 -3.33 2.47 -16.38
N ARG A 327 -3.73 1.33 -15.80
CA ARG A 327 -4.88 0.55 -16.27
C ARG A 327 -6.17 1.37 -16.21
N LYS A 328 -6.39 2.06 -15.08
CA LYS A 328 -7.56 2.94 -14.89
C LYS A 328 -7.60 4.06 -15.94
N ALA A 329 -6.46 4.70 -16.20
CA ALA A 329 -6.37 5.81 -17.17
C ALA A 329 -6.72 5.42 -18.59
N VAL A 330 -6.47 4.16 -19.00
CA VAL A 330 -6.79 3.65 -20.33
C VAL A 330 -8.11 2.86 -20.39
N GLY A 331 -8.89 2.87 -19.30
CA GLY A 331 -10.19 2.21 -19.22
C GLY A 331 -10.13 0.67 -19.20
N LYS A 332 -8.97 0.08 -18.86
CA LYS A 332 -8.84 -1.36 -18.64
C LYS A 332 -9.44 -1.76 -17.29
N TYR A 333 -9.80 -3.04 -17.17
CA TYR A 333 -10.19 -3.63 -15.91
C TYR A 333 -9.08 -3.43 -14.85
N VAL A 334 -9.44 -3.01 -13.65
CA VAL A 334 -8.53 -2.75 -12.53
C VAL A 334 -8.79 -3.79 -11.44
N PRO A 335 -7.89 -4.76 -11.24
CA PRO A 335 -8.04 -5.77 -10.19
C PRO A 335 -7.85 -5.17 -8.80
N GLY A 336 -8.32 -5.86 -7.77
CA GLY A 336 -7.92 -5.60 -6.39
C GLY A 336 -6.48 -6.04 -6.15
N VAL A 337 -5.77 -5.36 -5.26
CA VAL A 337 -4.41 -5.74 -4.85
C VAL A 337 -4.25 -5.67 -3.34
N TYR A 338 -3.49 -6.61 -2.77
CA TYR A 338 -3.04 -6.61 -1.38
C TYR A 338 -1.53 -6.42 -1.38
N LEU A 339 -1.12 -5.22 -1.00
CA LEU A 339 0.27 -4.78 -1.09
C LEU A 339 1.13 -5.47 -0.04
N CYS A 340 2.26 -5.97 -0.48
CA CYS A 340 3.23 -6.70 0.32
C CYS A 340 2.62 -7.92 1.05
N TRP A 341 3.41 -8.80 1.49
CA TRP A 341 3.10 -9.80 2.50
C TRP A 341 3.49 -9.20 3.83
N GLU A 342 2.81 -8.43 4.35
CA GLU A 342 1.86 -8.03 5.38
C GLU A 342 1.80 -6.50 5.54
N LEU A 343 0.80 -6.04 6.29
CA LEU A 343 0.67 -4.65 6.72
C LEU A 343 1.78 -4.29 7.72
N MET A 344 2.08 -5.18 8.68
CA MET A 344 2.98 -4.87 9.79
C MET A 344 4.39 -5.45 9.58
N VAL A 345 5.42 -4.67 9.89
CA VAL A 345 6.78 -5.17 10.10
C VAL A 345 6.84 -5.75 11.51
N GLY A 346 6.19 -6.90 11.68
CA GLY A 346 5.98 -7.53 12.98
C GLY A 346 6.88 -8.73 13.26
N ASN A 347 6.46 -9.50 14.27
CA ASN A 347 7.11 -10.72 14.72
C ASN A 347 6.95 -11.91 13.76
N SER A 348 6.04 -11.83 12.76
CA SER A 348 5.95 -12.76 11.64
C SER A 348 7.24 -12.82 10.81
N ASN A 349 8.07 -11.75 10.90
CA ASN A 349 9.34 -11.64 10.20
C ASN A 349 9.27 -11.48 8.68
N CYS A 350 8.22 -10.89 8.16
CA CYS A 350 8.08 -10.58 6.73
C CYS A 350 9.14 -9.58 6.20
N ARG A 351 9.92 -8.95 7.08
CA ARG A 351 10.96 -7.99 6.73
C ARG A 351 12.18 -8.59 6.05
N TRP A 352 12.45 -9.88 6.24
CA TRP A 352 13.47 -10.61 5.48
C TRP A 352 12.87 -11.26 4.24
N TYR A 353 13.69 -11.41 3.22
CA TYR A 353 13.32 -12.15 2.01
C TYR A 353 13.18 -13.65 2.32
N TRP A 354 12.25 -14.35 1.70
CA TRP A 354 12.14 -15.80 1.85
C TRP A 354 13.45 -16.49 1.41
N GLY A 355 13.85 -17.51 2.14
CA GLY A 355 15.11 -18.24 1.90
C GLY A 355 16.34 -17.56 2.53
N THR A 356 16.21 -16.45 3.25
CA THR A 356 17.30 -15.93 4.08
C THR A 356 17.57 -16.90 5.23
N PRO A 357 18.86 -17.22 5.54
CA PRO A 357 19.20 -18.10 6.63
C PRO A 357 18.97 -17.44 7.99
N GLU A 358 18.71 -18.26 9.00
CA GLU A 358 18.64 -17.83 10.40
C GLU A 358 19.89 -17.02 10.80
N GLY A 359 19.70 -15.98 11.58
CA GLY A 359 20.80 -15.08 12.01
C GLY A 359 21.17 -13.99 11.00
N THR A 360 20.50 -13.93 9.83
CA THR A 360 20.72 -12.83 8.87
C THR A 360 20.51 -11.48 9.55
N PRO A 361 21.43 -10.50 9.36
CA PRO A 361 21.28 -9.15 9.87
C PRO A 361 19.98 -8.47 9.43
N GLU A 362 19.54 -7.46 10.17
CA GLU A 362 18.40 -6.63 9.78
C GLU A 362 18.62 -6.01 8.40
N PRO A 363 17.61 -5.99 7.53
CA PRO A 363 17.71 -5.34 6.24
C PRO A 363 17.71 -3.81 6.39
N THR A 364 18.36 -3.09 5.48
CA THR A 364 18.33 -1.62 5.42
C THR A 364 16.93 -1.08 5.11
N VAL A 365 16.17 -1.83 4.31
CA VAL A 365 14.74 -1.60 4.02
C VAL A 365 14.02 -2.93 4.16
N PRO A 366 12.91 -3.02 4.91
CA PRO A 366 12.14 -4.25 5.03
C PRO A 366 11.69 -4.78 3.68
N TRP A 367 11.79 -6.09 3.44
CA TRP A 367 11.29 -6.71 2.21
C TRP A 367 9.79 -6.51 2.06
N CYS A 368 9.03 -6.78 3.13
CA CYS A 368 7.59 -6.51 3.24
C CYS A 368 7.25 -5.72 4.51
N GLY A 369 6.00 -5.35 4.67
CA GLY A 369 5.49 -4.53 5.76
C GLY A 369 5.34 -3.06 5.37
N LEU A 370 4.18 -2.49 5.62
CA LEU A 370 3.86 -1.08 5.34
C LEU A 370 3.99 -0.20 6.59
N LEU A 371 3.74 -0.78 7.76
CA LEU A 371 3.79 -0.11 9.07
C LEU A 371 4.78 -0.79 10.00
N TRP A 372 5.48 0.00 10.79
CA TRP A 372 6.26 -0.46 11.93
C TRP A 372 5.35 -0.84 13.11
N PRO A 373 5.83 -1.61 14.12
CA PRO A 373 5.04 -2.00 15.30
C PRO A 373 4.44 -0.85 16.12
N ASP A 374 4.99 0.36 16.01
CA ASP A 374 4.42 1.58 16.61
C ASP A 374 3.37 2.25 15.70
N ALA A 375 2.94 1.57 14.66
CA ALA A 375 1.96 2.02 13.69
C ALA A 375 2.38 3.23 12.84
N THR A 376 3.70 3.48 12.70
CA THR A 376 4.23 4.50 11.79
C THR A 376 4.61 3.92 10.43
N PRO A 377 4.47 4.65 9.30
CA PRO A 377 4.82 4.14 7.97
C PRO A 377 6.30 3.79 7.83
N VAL A 378 6.58 2.66 7.17
CA VAL A 378 7.94 2.29 6.75
C VAL A 378 8.47 3.33 5.78
N SER A 379 7.72 3.67 4.73
CA SER A 379 8.04 4.71 3.77
C SER A 379 6.90 5.71 3.65
N LEU A 380 7.21 7.00 3.77
CA LEU A 380 6.26 8.09 3.58
C LEU A 380 5.87 8.23 2.10
N ALA A 381 6.79 7.94 1.19
CA ALA A 381 6.54 7.98 -0.24
C ALA A 381 5.53 6.91 -0.66
N GLU A 382 5.67 5.68 -0.16
CA GLU A 382 4.70 4.61 -0.42
C GLU A 382 3.33 4.91 0.19
N ALA A 383 3.31 5.44 1.41
CA ALA A 383 2.07 5.85 2.05
C ALA A 383 1.35 6.94 1.24
N GLU A 384 2.09 7.92 0.74
CA GLU A 384 1.55 8.97 -0.14
C GLU A 384 1.01 8.40 -1.46
N ALA A 385 1.77 7.54 -2.14
CA ALA A 385 1.35 6.93 -3.41
C ALA A 385 0.04 6.14 -3.26
N VAL A 386 -0.02 5.26 -2.26
CA VAL A 386 -1.21 4.44 -1.98
C VAL A 386 -2.40 5.32 -1.60
N ARG A 387 -2.20 6.25 -0.65
CA ARG A 387 -3.26 7.15 -0.20
C ARG A 387 -3.82 7.99 -1.34
N ARG A 388 -2.95 8.59 -2.15
CA ARG A 388 -3.35 9.40 -3.31
C ARG A 388 -4.20 8.60 -4.29
N TYR A 389 -3.83 7.36 -4.56
CA TYR A 389 -4.59 6.48 -5.44
C TYR A 389 -5.95 6.10 -4.84
N VAL A 390 -5.98 5.70 -3.57
CA VAL A 390 -7.20 5.21 -2.90
C VAL A 390 -8.19 6.33 -2.61
N THR A 391 -7.70 7.48 -2.13
CA THR A 391 -8.57 8.56 -1.66
C THR A 391 -8.71 9.72 -2.64
N GLY A 392 -7.84 9.83 -3.63
CA GLY A 392 -7.73 11.00 -4.51
C GLY A 392 -7.18 12.25 -3.82
N GLN A 393 -6.71 12.15 -2.57
CA GLN A 393 -6.29 13.29 -1.74
C GLN A 393 -4.78 13.20 -1.41
N PRO A 394 -3.92 13.93 -2.13
CA PRO A 394 -2.51 14.03 -1.80
C PRO A 394 -2.29 14.81 -0.50
N ARG A 395 -1.24 14.46 0.24
CA ARG A 395 -0.72 15.22 1.38
C ARG A 395 0.62 15.87 1.08
N ALA A 396 1.40 15.26 0.18
CA ALA A 396 2.73 15.69 -0.12
C ALA A 396 2.75 17.06 -0.81
N MET A 397 3.63 17.94 -0.33
CA MET A 397 4.02 19.19 -0.98
C MET A 397 4.80 18.91 -2.26
N PHE A 398 5.55 17.78 -2.28
CA PHE A 398 6.27 17.27 -3.43
C PHE A 398 6.36 15.74 -3.37
N PHE A 399 6.24 15.09 -4.52
CA PHE A 399 6.36 13.63 -4.63
C PHE A 399 6.89 13.24 -6.02
N ASP A 400 7.92 12.42 -6.05
CA ASP A 400 8.48 11.85 -7.27
C ASP A 400 8.99 10.43 -7.00
N ASP A 401 8.41 9.46 -7.68
CA ASP A 401 8.79 8.04 -7.64
C ASP A 401 9.63 7.61 -8.86
N PHE A 402 10.05 8.57 -9.67
CA PHE A 402 10.90 8.41 -10.87
C PHE A 402 10.43 7.33 -11.87
N GLN A 403 9.14 6.92 -11.79
CA GLN A 403 8.59 5.87 -12.64
C GLN A 403 8.12 6.38 -14.02
N ASP A 404 8.18 7.68 -14.28
CA ASP A 404 7.87 8.25 -15.59
C ASP A 404 8.98 7.90 -16.60
N ALA A 405 8.60 7.87 -17.89
CA ALA A 405 9.58 7.71 -18.96
C ALA A 405 10.68 8.78 -18.87
N PRO A 406 11.95 8.44 -19.20
CA PRO A 406 13.03 9.39 -19.24
C PRO A 406 12.68 10.61 -20.10
N ARG A 407 12.94 11.81 -19.57
CA ARG A 407 12.68 13.08 -20.26
C ARG A 407 13.96 13.92 -20.27
N PRO A 408 14.16 14.81 -21.26
CA PRO A 408 15.31 15.72 -21.29
C PRO A 408 15.41 16.62 -20.07
N SER A 409 14.28 16.92 -19.44
CA SER A 409 14.19 17.62 -18.15
C SER A 409 13.08 17.01 -17.31
N ARG A 410 13.30 16.92 -16.00
CA ARG A 410 12.30 16.39 -15.09
C ARG A 410 11.48 17.52 -14.49
N PRO A 411 10.15 17.57 -14.68
CA PRO A 411 9.30 18.61 -14.12
C PRO A 411 9.48 18.73 -12.60
N GLY A 412 9.57 19.97 -12.11
CA GLY A 412 9.75 20.25 -10.69
C GLY A 412 11.19 20.15 -10.19
N TRP A 413 12.15 19.70 -11.00
CA TRP A 413 13.57 19.60 -10.66
C TRP A 413 14.43 20.57 -11.46
N THR A 414 15.46 21.11 -10.81
CA THR A 414 16.54 21.88 -11.43
C THR A 414 17.86 21.15 -11.18
N ALA A 415 18.57 20.85 -12.26
CA ALA A 415 19.86 20.13 -12.23
C ALA A 415 21.04 21.09 -12.13
N TYR A 416 22.04 20.73 -11.34
CA TYR A 416 23.28 21.48 -11.15
C TYR A 416 24.49 20.53 -11.24
N GLY A 417 25.62 21.04 -11.78
CA GLY A 417 26.85 20.27 -11.90
C GLY A 417 26.79 19.15 -12.95
N GLY A 418 25.93 19.29 -13.97
CA GLY A 418 25.79 18.28 -15.03
C GLY A 418 24.94 17.08 -14.65
N ALA A 419 24.09 17.19 -13.62
CA ALA A 419 23.12 16.18 -13.31
C ALA A 419 22.18 15.97 -14.51
N GLY A 420 22.03 14.72 -14.93
CA GLY A 420 21.16 14.34 -16.04
C GLY A 420 19.70 14.09 -15.63
N PRO A 421 18.80 13.93 -16.61
CA PRO A 421 17.44 13.44 -16.34
C PRO A 421 17.51 12.01 -15.78
N GLY A 422 16.60 11.68 -14.88
CA GLY A 422 16.52 10.33 -14.32
C GLY A 422 16.14 9.29 -15.36
N ASP A 423 16.57 8.06 -15.12
CA ASP A 423 16.04 6.88 -15.79
C ASP A 423 14.65 6.54 -15.27
N SER A 424 13.92 5.72 -16.01
CA SER A 424 12.68 5.14 -15.51
C SER A 424 12.97 4.28 -14.28
N GLY A 425 12.35 4.62 -13.15
CA GLY A 425 12.42 3.89 -11.89
C GLY A 425 13.44 4.39 -10.86
N TYR A 426 14.29 5.37 -11.19
CA TYR A 426 15.22 6.02 -10.26
C TYR A 426 15.91 7.23 -10.89
N LEU A 427 16.52 8.06 -10.05
CA LEU A 427 17.33 9.20 -10.47
C LEU A 427 18.82 8.89 -10.26
N PRO A 428 19.62 8.65 -11.32
CA PRO A 428 21.06 8.52 -11.20
C PRO A 428 21.71 9.91 -11.08
N LEU A 429 22.60 10.07 -10.11
CA LEU A 429 23.45 11.24 -9.97
C LEU A 429 24.93 10.86 -10.10
N GLY A 430 25.62 11.50 -11.02
CA GLY A 430 27.08 11.45 -11.13
C GLY A 430 27.76 12.14 -9.95
N ALA A 431 29.05 11.83 -9.73
CA ALA A 431 29.84 12.41 -8.67
C ALA A 431 29.90 13.94 -8.75
N GLY A 432 29.62 14.63 -7.66
CA GLY A 432 29.71 16.10 -7.58
C GLY A 432 28.47 16.84 -8.12
N THR A 433 27.37 16.17 -8.31
CA THR A 433 26.14 16.76 -8.86
C THR A 433 25.01 16.86 -7.83
N LYS A 434 24.04 17.74 -8.07
CA LYS A 434 22.83 17.88 -7.27
C LYS A 434 21.62 18.20 -8.12
N MET A 435 20.44 17.79 -7.65
CA MET A 435 19.16 18.23 -8.19
C MET A 435 18.32 18.83 -7.06
N VAL A 436 17.66 19.95 -7.34
CA VAL A 436 16.87 20.72 -6.38
C VAL A 436 15.43 20.81 -6.88
N ALA A 437 14.49 20.62 -5.97
CA ALA A 437 13.05 20.68 -6.21
C ALA A 437 12.33 21.48 -5.12
N GLY A 438 11.07 21.83 -5.38
CA GLY A 438 10.23 22.50 -4.41
C GLY A 438 10.37 24.01 -4.41
N HIS A 439 10.05 24.65 -3.27
CA HIS A 439 9.90 26.10 -3.20
C HIS A 439 10.80 26.71 -2.10
N PRO A 440 11.49 27.83 -2.35
CA PRO A 440 12.41 28.46 -1.37
C PRO A 440 11.73 29.00 -0.10
N LYS A 441 10.40 29.08 -0.07
CA LYS A 441 9.63 29.50 1.12
C LYS A 441 9.17 28.36 2.02
N TRP A 442 9.50 27.10 1.70
CA TRP A 442 9.15 25.99 2.60
C TRP A 442 9.95 26.08 3.89
N THR A 443 9.27 25.95 5.03
CA THR A 443 9.86 26.10 6.36
C THR A 443 9.97 24.77 7.09
N ASP A 444 8.83 24.26 7.60
CA ASP A 444 8.77 23.08 8.44
C ASP A 444 8.19 21.90 7.66
N TYR A 445 9.03 20.89 7.47
CA TYR A 445 8.67 19.73 6.64
C TYR A 445 9.48 18.50 6.99
N VAL A 446 8.99 17.37 6.49
CA VAL A 446 9.71 16.10 6.44
C VAL A 446 10.06 15.80 4.99
N LEU A 447 11.33 15.52 4.73
CA LEU A 447 11.86 15.06 3.44
C LEU A 447 12.34 13.62 3.60
N GLU A 448 11.88 12.73 2.74
CA GLU A 448 12.35 11.34 2.67
C GLU A 448 12.75 10.98 1.26
N ALA A 449 13.80 10.15 1.12
CA ALA A 449 14.14 9.48 -0.12
C ALA A 449 14.85 8.16 0.14
N ARG A 450 14.83 7.28 -0.87
CA ARG A 450 15.76 6.16 -0.96
C ARG A 450 17.06 6.61 -1.58
N VAL A 451 18.18 6.11 -1.05
CA VAL A 451 19.54 6.43 -1.51
C VAL A 451 20.33 5.14 -1.67
N MET A 452 20.96 4.98 -2.83
CA MET A 452 21.85 3.85 -3.13
C MET A 452 23.21 4.38 -3.58
N LEU A 453 24.26 3.98 -2.88
CA LEU A 453 25.65 4.26 -3.28
C LEU A 453 26.10 3.24 -4.32
N LYS A 454 26.84 3.65 -5.35
CA LYS A 454 27.31 2.75 -6.41
C LYS A 454 28.72 2.22 -6.18
N SER A 455 29.41 2.69 -5.16
CA SER A 455 30.75 2.21 -4.81
C SER A 455 31.10 2.48 -3.34
N GLU A 456 32.14 1.81 -2.83
CA GLU A 456 32.73 2.00 -1.49
C GLU A 456 33.79 3.12 -1.46
N THR A 457 33.69 4.10 -2.32
CA THR A 457 34.63 5.22 -2.36
C THR A 457 34.51 6.14 -1.15
N ARG A 458 35.44 7.10 -1.01
CA ARG A 458 35.42 8.15 0.03
C ARG A 458 34.24 9.15 -0.14
N GLY A 459 33.41 8.96 -1.15
CA GLY A 459 32.28 9.83 -1.44
C GLY A 459 31.07 9.52 -0.54
N ASN A 460 30.14 10.44 -0.52
CA ASN A 460 28.85 10.30 0.17
C ASN A 460 27.72 10.84 -0.69
N ALA A 461 26.50 10.41 -0.43
CA ALA A 461 25.31 10.90 -1.11
C ALA A 461 24.13 11.03 -0.12
N GLY A 462 23.17 11.90 -0.44
CA GLY A 462 22.03 12.12 0.43
C GLY A 462 21.20 13.33 0.05
N LEU A 463 20.58 13.95 1.05
CA LEU A 463 19.56 14.97 0.90
C LEU A 463 20.09 16.36 1.20
N VAL A 464 19.74 17.33 0.36
CA VAL A 464 19.88 18.76 0.64
C VAL A 464 18.51 19.33 1.01
N PHE A 465 18.49 20.21 1.98
CA PHE A 465 17.23 20.79 2.48
C PHE A 465 17.43 22.22 2.94
N ARG A 466 16.32 23.00 2.93
CA ARG A 466 16.35 24.46 3.11
C ARG A 466 17.36 25.13 2.19
N VAL A 467 17.36 24.68 0.92
CA VAL A 467 18.29 25.12 -0.12
C VAL A 467 17.89 26.51 -0.62
N ASN A 468 18.85 27.43 -0.57
CA ASN A 468 18.80 28.75 -1.17
C ASN A 468 20.06 28.95 -2.03
N ASP A 469 19.94 29.79 -3.05
CA ASP A 469 21.04 30.21 -3.95
C ASP A 469 21.89 29.03 -4.49
N PRO A 470 21.27 27.95 -5.04
CA PRO A 470 22.02 26.82 -5.55
C PRO A 470 22.76 27.18 -6.83
N GLY A 471 24.06 26.88 -6.89
CA GLY A 471 24.94 27.05 -8.06
C GLY A 471 25.49 25.74 -8.59
N PRO A 472 26.29 25.77 -9.68
CA PRO A 472 26.83 24.58 -10.37
C PRO A 472 27.85 23.80 -9.55
N GLY A 473 28.60 24.46 -8.65
CA GLY A 473 29.57 23.79 -7.78
C GLY A 473 28.87 22.88 -6.76
N HIS A 474 29.50 21.76 -6.43
CA HIS A 474 28.88 20.76 -5.54
C HIS A 474 28.56 21.32 -4.15
N ASP A 475 29.33 22.24 -3.59
CA ASP A 475 29.09 22.91 -2.31
C ASP A 475 28.40 24.28 -2.45
N GLU A 476 28.14 24.71 -3.67
CA GLU A 476 27.59 26.03 -3.97
C GLU A 476 26.10 26.06 -3.71
N MET A 477 25.75 26.37 -2.47
CA MET A 477 24.41 26.64 -1.98
C MET A 477 24.45 27.17 -0.56
N ARG A 478 23.34 27.76 -0.11
CA ARG A 478 23.05 28.03 1.29
C ARG A 478 21.92 27.08 1.74
N GLY A 479 22.16 26.26 2.76
CA GLY A 479 21.19 25.25 3.21
C GLY A 479 21.83 24.22 4.15
N TYR A 480 21.24 23.06 4.23
CA TYR A 480 21.80 21.91 4.96
C TYR A 480 21.98 20.74 4.02
N TYR A 481 22.89 19.86 4.40
CA TYR A 481 23.12 18.58 3.75
C TYR A 481 23.23 17.46 4.77
N VAL A 482 22.51 16.39 4.53
CA VAL A 482 22.70 15.11 5.20
C VAL A 482 23.13 14.08 4.16
N GLY A 483 24.29 13.48 4.36
CA GLY A 483 24.86 12.48 3.46
C GLY A 483 25.33 11.25 4.20
N LEU A 484 25.35 10.11 3.52
CA LEU A 484 25.86 8.85 4.04
C LEU A 484 26.95 8.29 3.13
N ASP A 485 27.92 7.66 3.74
CA ASP A 485 28.81 6.70 3.12
C ASP A 485 28.61 5.31 3.76
N THR A 486 29.47 4.33 3.50
CA THR A 486 29.35 2.99 4.07
C THR A 486 29.71 2.93 5.57
N ARG A 487 30.19 4.01 6.19
CA ARG A 487 30.68 4.07 7.58
C ARG A 487 30.00 5.13 8.41
N LYS A 488 29.63 6.26 7.83
CA LYS A 488 29.13 7.41 8.56
C LYS A 488 27.91 8.04 7.90
N LEU A 489 27.08 8.61 8.73
CA LEU A 489 26.06 9.58 8.38
C LEU A 489 26.54 10.96 8.81
N TYR A 490 26.46 11.94 7.93
CA TYR A 490 26.94 13.29 8.13
C TYR A 490 25.78 14.28 8.09
N LEU A 491 25.77 15.24 8.97
CA LEU A 491 24.90 16.41 8.88
C LEU A 491 25.75 17.67 8.97
N GLY A 492 25.54 18.61 8.07
CA GLY A 492 26.22 19.91 8.10
C GLY A 492 25.48 21.02 7.40
N LYS A 493 25.93 22.21 7.64
CA LYS A 493 25.46 23.45 7.03
C LYS A 493 26.32 23.78 5.81
N MET A 494 25.68 24.25 4.76
CA MET A 494 26.29 24.71 3.53
C MET A 494 26.11 26.21 3.43
N GLN A 495 27.24 26.95 3.34
CA GLN A 495 27.28 28.38 3.07
C GLN A 495 28.36 28.65 2.00
N ASN A 496 28.19 28.02 0.81
CA ASN A 496 29.17 27.88 -0.26
C ASN A 496 30.44 27.12 0.18
N ASN A 497 30.42 26.49 1.32
CA ASN A 497 31.41 25.57 1.86
C ASN A 497 30.75 24.64 2.90
N TRP A 498 31.40 23.53 3.18
CA TRP A 498 30.92 22.54 4.17
C TRP A 498 31.30 22.95 5.60
N GLN A 499 30.31 22.96 6.48
CA GLN A 499 30.46 23.16 7.93
C GLN A 499 29.81 21.97 8.65
N PRO A 500 30.61 21.06 9.25
CA PRO A 500 30.09 19.88 9.94
C PRO A 500 29.32 20.30 11.20
N LEU A 501 28.15 19.69 11.42
CA LEU A 501 27.31 19.87 12.61
C LEU A 501 27.26 18.62 13.46
N ALA A 502 27.07 17.45 12.86
CA ALA A 502 26.99 16.17 13.55
C ALA A 502 27.37 15.01 12.63
N GLU A 503 27.81 13.90 13.26
CA GLU A 503 28.09 12.63 12.60
C GLU A 503 27.53 11.47 13.42
N PHE A 504 27.19 10.38 12.74
CA PHE A 504 26.80 9.12 13.35
C PHE A 504 27.59 7.95 12.72
N ASP A 505 28.12 7.07 13.56
CA ASP A 505 28.90 5.90 13.15
C ASP A 505 27.97 4.75 12.75
N LEU A 506 27.83 4.50 11.45
CA LEU A 506 26.96 3.46 10.89
C LEU A 506 27.47 2.04 11.14
N THR A 507 28.76 1.89 11.53
CA THR A 507 29.31 0.56 11.85
C THR A 507 28.73 -0.05 13.12
N LYS A 508 28.02 0.74 13.92
CA LYS A 508 27.31 0.30 15.14
C LYS A 508 25.96 -0.35 14.86
N LEU A 509 25.42 -0.19 13.64
CA LEU A 509 24.13 -0.74 13.29
C LEU A 509 24.23 -2.22 12.88
N ASP A 510 23.22 -3.02 13.17
CA ASP A 510 23.10 -4.40 12.68
C ASP A 510 22.94 -4.41 11.14
N CYS A 511 22.10 -3.52 10.60
CA CYS A 511 22.00 -3.30 9.15
C CYS A 511 23.22 -2.54 8.62
N ARG A 512 23.80 -3.02 7.50
CA ARG A 512 25.01 -2.43 6.91
C ARG A 512 24.67 -1.63 5.66
N VAL A 513 25.11 -0.37 5.62
CA VAL A 513 25.14 0.40 4.38
C VAL A 513 26.23 -0.18 3.47
N ARG A 514 25.85 -0.58 2.26
CA ARG A 514 26.73 -1.19 1.25
C ARG A 514 26.43 -0.60 -0.11
N PRO A 515 27.38 -0.65 -1.06
CA PRO A 515 27.08 -0.35 -2.45
C PRO A 515 25.97 -1.25 -2.98
N ASP A 516 25.21 -0.73 -3.93
CA ASP A 516 24.11 -1.40 -4.61
C ASP A 516 22.97 -1.87 -3.68
N VAL A 517 22.85 -1.25 -2.51
CA VAL A 517 21.76 -1.50 -1.55
C VAL A 517 21.01 -0.20 -1.27
N TRP A 518 19.68 -0.25 -1.37
CA TRP A 518 18.84 0.89 -1.02
C TRP A 518 18.86 1.16 0.47
N ASN A 519 18.97 2.43 0.82
CA ASN A 519 18.87 2.96 2.17
C ASN A 519 17.72 3.97 2.24
N LEU A 520 16.97 3.98 3.33
CA LEU A 520 15.88 4.95 3.54
C LEU A 520 16.38 6.07 4.46
N LEU A 521 16.49 7.27 3.89
CA LEU A 521 16.95 8.47 4.58
C LEU A 521 15.81 9.46 4.74
N ARG A 522 15.56 9.92 5.96
CA ARG A 522 14.50 10.87 6.31
C ARG A 522 15.08 12.01 7.14
N VAL A 523 14.63 13.23 6.85
CA VAL A 523 14.97 14.44 7.59
C VAL A 523 13.69 15.18 7.97
N ALA A 524 13.54 15.58 9.23
CA ALA A 524 12.56 16.57 9.64
C ALA A 524 13.27 17.86 10.03
N ALA A 525 12.81 18.97 9.49
CA ALA A 525 13.28 20.32 9.79
C ALA A 525 12.10 21.13 10.35
N GLU A 526 12.17 21.52 11.64
CA GLU A 526 11.11 22.22 12.38
C GLU A 526 11.73 23.41 13.12
N GLY A 527 11.52 24.62 12.65
CA GLY A 527 12.29 25.77 13.14
C GLY A 527 13.80 25.47 13.04
N PRO A 528 14.60 25.69 14.10
CA PRO A 528 16.02 25.38 14.10
C PRO A 528 16.34 23.90 14.39
N ARG A 529 15.34 23.08 14.77
CA ARG A 529 15.52 21.66 15.12
C ARG A 529 15.58 20.80 13.87
N ILE A 530 16.58 19.92 13.80
CA ILE A 530 16.80 18.97 12.72
C ILE A 530 16.89 17.57 13.31
N ARG A 531 16.11 16.65 12.75
CA ARG A 531 16.12 15.23 13.10
C ARG A 531 16.38 14.40 11.85
N VAL A 532 17.24 13.39 11.96
CA VAL A 532 17.64 12.53 10.84
C VAL A 532 17.45 11.07 11.19
N TRP A 533 16.67 10.36 10.40
CA TRP A 533 16.49 8.92 10.49
C TRP A 533 17.16 8.23 9.30
N LEU A 534 17.79 7.10 9.59
CA LEU A 534 18.38 6.23 8.56
C LEU A 534 18.15 4.77 8.93
N ASN A 535 17.65 3.99 7.96
CA ASN A 535 17.55 2.53 8.02
C ASN A 535 16.99 2.05 9.36
N ARG A 536 15.74 2.40 9.64
CA ARG A 536 15.06 1.91 10.82
C ARG A 536 14.97 0.38 10.78
N MET A 537 15.23 -0.24 11.89
CA MET A 537 15.09 -1.69 12.10
C MET A 537 13.88 -1.98 13.01
N HIS A 538 13.58 -3.26 13.21
CA HIS A 538 12.57 -3.67 14.17
C HIS A 538 12.95 -3.18 15.60
N PRO A 539 11.99 -2.79 16.46
CA PRO A 539 12.27 -2.21 17.77
C PRO A 539 13.14 -3.07 18.68
N SER A 540 13.13 -4.40 18.52
CA SER A 540 14.04 -5.30 19.27
C SER A 540 15.52 -5.12 18.93
N ALA A 541 15.82 -4.57 17.73
CA ALA A 541 17.19 -4.34 17.26
C ALA A 541 17.53 -2.84 17.18
N ASP A 542 16.55 -1.95 17.31
CA ASP A 542 16.70 -0.50 17.12
C ASP A 542 15.77 0.28 18.07
N PRO A 543 16.13 0.41 19.35
CA PRO A 543 15.32 1.13 20.33
C PRO A 543 15.11 2.61 19.96
N ASP A 544 16.07 3.21 19.23
CA ASP A 544 16.00 4.60 18.76
C ASP A 544 15.09 4.79 17.53
N ARG A 545 14.47 3.71 17.06
CA ARG A 545 13.52 3.73 15.94
C ARG A 545 14.04 4.42 14.68
N GLY A 546 15.33 4.24 14.37
CA GLY A 546 15.99 4.83 13.21
C GLY A 546 16.51 6.25 13.39
N LEU A 547 16.19 6.94 14.51
CA LEU A 547 16.72 8.27 14.79
C LEU A 547 18.24 8.18 15.05
N ARG A 548 19.04 8.85 14.20
CA ARG A 548 20.51 8.78 14.27
C ARG A 548 21.13 10.09 14.69
N ILE A 549 20.54 11.21 14.26
CA ILE A 549 21.01 12.55 14.60
C ILE A 549 19.79 13.39 15.02
N GLU A 550 19.92 14.10 16.12
CA GLU A 550 19.00 15.16 16.54
C GLU A 550 19.82 16.33 17.08
N LEU A 551 19.57 17.50 16.52
CA LEU A 551 20.21 18.73 16.99
C LEU A 551 19.32 19.95 16.75
N THR A 552 19.63 21.05 17.48
CA THR A 552 19.12 22.39 17.25
C THR A 552 20.26 23.27 16.77
N ASP A 553 20.15 23.85 15.56
CA ASP A 553 21.13 24.82 15.07
C ASP A 553 20.85 26.19 15.69
N GLU A 554 21.61 26.53 16.71
CA GLU A 554 21.46 27.81 17.45
C GLU A 554 22.26 28.94 16.81
N ARG A 555 23.12 28.64 15.82
CA ARG A 555 23.99 29.63 15.18
C ARG A 555 23.48 30.00 13.78
N GLU A 556 22.71 31.07 13.68
CA GLU A 556 22.15 31.56 12.41
C GLU A 556 21.44 30.45 11.62
N PRO A 557 20.37 29.82 12.16
CA PRO A 557 19.70 28.73 11.50
C PRO A 557 19.12 29.17 10.16
N ILE A 558 19.19 28.29 9.16
CA ILE A 558 18.49 28.48 7.88
C ILE A 558 17.10 27.89 8.05
N LEU A 559 16.07 28.75 8.05
CA LEU A 559 14.72 28.35 8.42
C LEU A 559 13.79 28.05 7.25
N SER A 560 14.20 28.36 6.02
CA SER A 560 13.41 28.10 4.81
C SER A 560 14.29 27.76 3.62
N GLY A 561 13.71 27.11 2.62
CA GLY A 561 14.38 26.81 1.37
C GLY A 561 13.80 25.58 0.68
N ALA A 562 14.24 25.35 -0.56
CA ALA A 562 13.91 24.20 -1.37
C ALA A 562 14.58 22.92 -0.82
N VAL A 563 14.29 21.78 -1.44
CA VAL A 563 14.84 20.47 -1.09
C VAL A 563 15.58 19.87 -2.28
N GLY A 564 16.30 18.78 -2.07
CA GLY A 564 16.91 18.08 -3.19
C GLY A 564 17.76 16.88 -2.78
N VAL A 565 18.47 16.37 -3.76
CA VAL A 565 19.38 15.25 -3.64
C VAL A 565 20.77 15.65 -4.14
N ARG A 566 21.80 15.10 -3.54
CA ARG A 566 23.19 15.43 -3.85
C ARG A 566 24.08 14.20 -3.75
N SER A 567 25.07 14.12 -4.65
CA SER A 567 26.19 13.19 -4.53
C SER A 567 27.52 13.96 -4.45
N HIS A 568 28.47 13.44 -3.68
CA HIS A 568 29.81 13.99 -3.52
C HIS A 568 30.84 12.88 -3.66
N LEU A 569 31.68 12.95 -4.69
CA LEU A 569 32.75 11.99 -5.01
C LEU A 569 32.31 10.53 -5.22
N VAL A 570 31.02 10.27 -5.37
CA VAL A 570 30.44 8.93 -5.61
C VAL A 570 29.26 9.06 -6.56
N GLU A 571 29.06 8.07 -7.44
CA GLU A 571 27.79 7.91 -8.13
C GLU A 571 26.74 7.37 -7.14
N ALA A 572 25.54 7.92 -7.18
CA ALA A 572 24.44 7.48 -6.33
C ALA A 572 23.12 7.51 -7.09
N TRP A 573 22.22 6.62 -6.72
CA TRP A 573 20.85 6.55 -7.21
C TRP A 573 19.88 6.98 -6.13
N PHE A 574 18.83 7.70 -6.54
CA PHE A 574 17.75 8.16 -5.67
C PHE A 574 16.42 7.70 -6.19
N ASP A 575 15.50 7.43 -5.27
CA ASP A 575 14.14 7.01 -5.59
C ASP A 575 13.17 7.44 -4.50
N ASN A 576 11.88 7.50 -4.84
CA ASN A 576 10.79 7.73 -3.89
C ASN A 576 10.99 9.00 -3.04
N VAL A 577 11.25 10.14 -3.69
CA VAL A 577 11.41 11.43 -2.99
C VAL A 577 10.04 11.99 -2.63
N VAL A 578 9.83 12.27 -1.33
CA VAL A 578 8.60 12.87 -0.83
C VAL A 578 8.89 13.97 0.17
N VAL A 579 8.10 15.04 0.09
CA VAL A 579 8.09 16.14 1.08
C VAL A 579 6.69 16.29 1.64
N LEU A 580 6.56 16.12 2.95
CA LEU A 580 5.31 16.31 3.68
C LEU A 580 5.44 17.53 4.63
N PRO A 581 4.34 18.23 4.97
CA PRO A 581 4.34 19.16 6.08
C PRO A 581 4.82 18.49 7.39
N ALA A 582 5.46 19.24 8.28
CA ALA A 582 6.05 18.67 9.51
C ALA A 582 5.00 18.01 10.43
N GLU A 583 3.76 18.51 10.45
CA GLU A 583 2.65 17.91 11.20
C GLU A 583 2.26 16.49 10.73
N GLU A 584 2.68 16.11 9.55
CA GLU A 584 2.47 14.74 9.01
C GLU A 584 3.59 13.75 9.42
N LEU A 585 4.59 14.20 10.20
CA LEU A 585 5.60 13.30 10.76
C LEU A 585 4.92 12.34 11.74
N PRO A 586 5.04 11.01 11.52
CA PRO A 586 4.41 10.01 12.35
C PRO A 586 4.96 9.97 13.78
#